data_33c533e81c6537215b267f9f060d0e10
#
_entry.id   33c533e81c6537215b267f9f060d0e10
#
_cell.length_a   1.000
_cell.length_b   1.000
_cell.length_c   1.000
_cell.angle_alpha   90.00
_cell.angle_beta   90.00
_cell.angle_gamma   90.00
#
_symmetry.space_group_name_H-M   'P 1'
#
loop_
_entity.id
_entity.type
_entity.pdbx_description
1 polymer ?
#
loop_
_entity_poly.entity_id
_entity_poly.type
_entity_poly.pdbx_seq_one_letter_code
_entity_poly.pdbx_strand_id
1 'polypeptide(L)'
;EKVPLPKNIGDVPRYLRELLGGFFYRLFYTFVLVWQTDPLILFTMLFISVFDGVTPIIGSLITARITNEMQRLTSERAVAEANGVPLELQFVGSVLLGLLIGLFTFRLINRVVTRISNSIIRIAGQKVVKQVKIQIMEKTKTLDLASFDMPGFYEKLENANREAGSRPIQTLQATFSIVSTLIS
;
A
#
# COMPACT_ATOMS: atom_id res chain seq x y z
N GLU A 1 -12.01 -22.01 10.34
CA GLU A 1 -11.87 -23.37 9.81
C GLU A 1 -10.62 -23.40 8.94
N LYS A 2 -9.63 -24.24 9.27
CA LYS A 2 -8.40 -24.36 8.48
C LYS A 2 -8.69 -25.28 7.30
N VAL A 3 -8.61 -24.77 6.09
CA VAL A 3 -8.72 -25.58 4.87
C VAL A 3 -7.56 -26.58 4.86
N PRO A 4 -7.81 -27.88 4.75
CA PRO A 4 -6.76 -28.90 4.76
C PRO A 4 -5.83 -28.72 3.54
N LEU A 5 -4.53 -28.91 3.78
CA LEU A 5 -3.53 -28.80 2.71
C LEU A 5 -3.78 -29.84 1.59
N PRO A 6 -3.63 -29.47 0.32
CA PRO A 6 -3.83 -30.38 -0.81
C PRO A 6 -2.78 -31.50 -0.74
N LYS A 7 -3.23 -32.75 -0.84
CA LYS A 7 -2.35 -33.94 -0.85
C LYS A 7 -1.80 -34.25 -2.24
N ASN A 8 -2.49 -33.80 -3.28
CA ASN A 8 -2.10 -34.03 -4.68
C ASN A 8 -2.18 -32.73 -5.51
N ILE A 9 -1.36 -32.63 -6.56
CA ILE A 9 -1.33 -31.49 -7.48
C ILE A 9 -2.70 -31.26 -8.15
N GLY A 10 -3.51 -32.30 -8.36
CA GLY A 10 -4.85 -32.20 -8.90
C GLY A 10 -5.88 -31.50 -8.00
N ASP A 11 -5.63 -31.45 -6.68
CA ASP A 11 -6.52 -30.81 -5.70
C ASP A 11 -6.22 -29.31 -5.49
N VAL A 12 -5.11 -28.84 -6.06
CA VAL A 12 -4.67 -27.44 -5.94
C VAL A 12 -5.72 -26.43 -6.44
N PRO A 13 -6.37 -26.60 -7.61
CA PRO A 13 -7.37 -25.65 -8.07
C PRO A 13 -8.61 -25.61 -7.17
N ARG A 14 -8.99 -26.72 -6.58
CA ARG A 14 -10.12 -26.81 -5.63
C ARG A 14 -9.77 -26.13 -4.32
N TYR A 15 -8.57 -26.39 -3.81
CA TYR A 15 -8.02 -25.73 -2.62
C TYR A 15 -7.93 -24.22 -2.78
N LEU A 16 -7.41 -23.75 -3.93
CA LEU A 16 -7.34 -22.32 -4.26
C LEU A 16 -8.73 -21.68 -4.36
N ARG A 17 -9.71 -22.39 -4.94
CA ARG A 17 -11.08 -21.87 -5.05
C ARG A 17 -11.76 -21.73 -3.68
N GLU A 18 -11.58 -22.66 -2.78
CA GLU A 18 -12.10 -22.60 -1.41
C GLU A 18 -11.40 -21.53 -0.58
N LEU A 19 -10.08 -21.43 -0.71
CA LEU A 19 -9.27 -20.44 -0.01
C LEU A 19 -9.57 -19.03 -0.53
N LEU A 20 -9.66 -18.84 -1.85
CA LEU A 20 -10.01 -17.57 -2.48
C LEU A 20 -11.46 -17.16 -2.17
N GLY A 21 -12.41 -18.10 -2.20
CA GLY A 21 -13.81 -17.79 -1.88
C GLY A 21 -13.99 -17.27 -0.44
N GLY A 22 -13.34 -17.94 0.53
CA GLY A 22 -13.33 -17.47 1.92
C GLY A 22 -12.57 -16.14 2.10
N PHE A 23 -11.49 -15.93 1.35
CA PHE A 23 -10.73 -14.68 1.37
C PHE A 23 -11.54 -13.52 0.82
N PHE A 24 -12.15 -13.66 -0.36
CA PHE A 24 -12.96 -12.61 -0.99
C PHE A 24 -14.17 -12.23 -0.14
N TYR A 25 -14.84 -13.19 0.49
CA TYR A 25 -15.95 -12.92 1.38
C TYR A 25 -15.52 -12.09 2.60
N ARG A 26 -14.42 -12.45 3.24
CA ARG A 26 -13.86 -11.71 4.39
C ARG A 26 -13.38 -10.33 3.98
N LEU A 27 -12.78 -10.21 2.80
CA LEU A 27 -12.33 -8.94 2.24
C LEU A 27 -13.52 -8.02 1.96
N PHE A 28 -14.57 -8.55 1.32
CA PHE A 28 -15.79 -7.79 1.06
C PHE A 28 -16.47 -7.32 2.36
N TYR A 29 -16.54 -8.19 3.35
CA TYR A 29 -17.06 -7.80 4.68
C TYR A 29 -16.25 -6.66 5.30
N THR A 30 -14.93 -6.72 5.20
CA THR A 30 -14.05 -5.65 5.71
C THR A 30 -14.27 -4.34 4.94
N PHE A 31 -14.45 -4.41 3.62
CA PHE A 31 -14.80 -3.25 2.81
C PHE A 31 -16.13 -2.60 3.24
N VAL A 32 -17.16 -3.40 3.42
CA VAL A 32 -18.48 -2.92 3.87
C VAL A 32 -18.37 -2.29 5.26
N LEU A 33 -17.66 -2.92 6.18
CA LEU A 33 -17.44 -2.41 7.53
C LEU A 33 -16.78 -1.03 7.51
N VAL A 34 -15.73 -0.86 6.72
CA VAL A 34 -15.02 0.41 6.61
C VAL A 34 -15.85 1.44 5.86
N TRP A 35 -16.59 1.03 4.83
CA TRP A 35 -17.52 1.92 4.12
C TRP A 35 -18.60 2.50 5.03
N GLN A 36 -19.14 1.69 5.92
CA GLN A 36 -20.17 2.14 6.90
C GLN A 36 -19.57 3.06 7.98
N THR A 37 -18.29 2.92 8.28
CA THR A 37 -17.64 3.72 9.33
C THR A 37 -17.17 5.08 8.78
N ASP A 38 -16.44 5.06 7.67
CA ASP A 38 -15.92 6.27 7.03
C ASP A 38 -15.48 5.97 5.57
N PRO A 39 -16.31 6.29 4.56
CA PRO A 39 -16.00 6.01 3.16
C PRO A 39 -14.76 6.78 2.66
N LEU A 40 -14.42 7.92 3.28
CA LEU A 40 -13.22 8.68 2.96
C LEU A 40 -11.94 7.86 3.08
N ILE A 41 -11.91 6.87 3.98
CA ILE A 41 -10.75 5.98 4.14
C ILE A 41 -10.49 5.20 2.85
N LEU A 42 -11.54 4.62 2.27
CA LEU A 42 -11.40 3.81 1.05
C LEU A 42 -10.98 4.66 -0.14
N PHE A 43 -11.55 5.86 -0.30
CA PHE A 43 -11.13 6.79 -1.34
C PHE A 43 -9.67 7.23 -1.18
N THR A 44 -9.27 7.53 0.05
CA THR A 44 -7.86 7.90 0.34
C THR A 44 -6.92 6.74 0.04
N MET A 45 -7.27 5.51 0.45
CA MET A 45 -6.47 4.32 0.16
C MET A 45 -6.37 4.04 -1.35
N LEU A 46 -7.49 4.18 -2.08
CA LEU A 46 -7.51 4.03 -3.53
C LEU A 46 -6.60 5.07 -4.21
N PHE A 47 -6.74 6.33 -3.82
CA PHE A 47 -5.92 7.42 -4.35
C PHE A 47 -4.43 7.16 -4.12
N ILE A 48 -4.06 6.77 -2.90
CA ILE A 48 -2.67 6.45 -2.56
C ILE A 48 -2.17 5.26 -3.37
N SER A 49 -2.98 4.21 -3.51
CA SER A 49 -2.61 3.02 -4.28
C SER A 49 -2.29 3.36 -5.73
N VAL A 50 -3.12 4.17 -6.37
CA VAL A 50 -2.87 4.65 -7.74
C VAL A 50 -1.63 5.55 -7.79
N PHE A 51 -1.51 6.46 -6.85
CA PHE A 51 -0.37 7.38 -6.76
C PHE A 51 0.95 6.63 -6.57
N ASP A 52 0.99 5.69 -5.62
CA ASP A 52 2.17 4.86 -5.35
C ASP A 52 2.51 3.93 -6.53
N GLY A 53 1.51 3.46 -7.29
CA GLY A 53 1.73 2.66 -8.49
C GLY A 53 2.31 3.48 -9.66
N VAL A 54 1.89 4.72 -9.83
CA VAL A 54 2.38 5.61 -10.92
C VAL A 54 3.74 6.24 -10.59
N THR A 55 4.02 6.46 -9.31
CA THR A 55 5.26 7.12 -8.86
C THR A 55 6.55 6.43 -9.36
N PRO A 56 6.72 5.10 -9.30
CA PRO A 56 7.92 4.42 -9.82
C PRO A 56 8.09 4.63 -11.32
N ILE A 57 7.00 4.64 -12.08
CA ILE A 57 7.02 4.85 -13.53
C ILE A 57 7.58 6.24 -13.85
N ILE A 58 7.05 7.29 -13.21
CA ILE A 58 7.54 8.66 -13.40
C ILE A 58 8.99 8.78 -12.95
N GLY A 59 9.33 8.18 -11.79
CA GLY A 59 10.68 8.18 -11.28
C GLY A 59 11.69 7.50 -12.21
N SER A 60 11.32 6.38 -12.82
CA SER A 60 12.17 5.66 -13.79
C SER A 60 12.36 6.47 -15.08
N LEU A 61 11.33 7.14 -15.57
CA LEU A 61 11.41 8.01 -16.75
C LEU A 61 12.37 9.19 -16.52
N ILE A 62 12.28 9.85 -15.37
CA ILE A 62 13.18 10.95 -15.02
C ILE A 62 14.62 10.42 -14.91
N THR A 63 14.82 9.28 -14.26
CA THR A 63 16.14 8.67 -14.10
C THR A 63 16.73 8.25 -15.45
N ALA A 64 15.93 7.67 -16.35
CA ALA A 64 16.34 7.33 -17.70
C ALA A 64 16.77 8.57 -18.52
N ARG A 65 16.02 9.68 -18.38
CA ARG A 65 16.41 10.96 -18.99
C ARG A 65 17.76 11.46 -18.49
N ILE A 66 17.99 11.42 -17.18
CA ILE A 66 19.27 11.81 -16.58
C ILE A 66 20.40 10.92 -17.09
N THR A 67 20.20 9.59 -17.13
CA THR A 67 21.19 8.63 -17.60
C THR A 67 21.55 8.87 -19.09
N ASN A 68 20.53 9.07 -19.93
CA ASN A 68 20.74 9.34 -21.34
C ASN A 68 21.52 10.65 -21.57
N GLU A 69 21.20 11.70 -20.81
CA GLU A 69 21.91 12.97 -20.89
C GLU A 69 23.36 12.86 -20.41
N MET A 70 23.59 12.10 -19.35
CA MET A 70 24.95 11.78 -18.88
C MET A 70 25.78 11.04 -19.95
N GLN A 71 25.18 10.03 -20.60
CA GLN A 71 25.85 9.28 -21.68
C GLN A 71 26.15 10.17 -22.88
N ARG A 72 25.20 11.01 -23.28
CA ARG A 72 25.39 11.99 -24.35
C ARG A 72 26.57 12.91 -24.06
N LEU A 73 26.62 13.47 -22.83
CA LEU A 73 27.70 14.34 -22.39
C LEU A 73 29.06 13.66 -22.40
N THR A 74 29.10 12.40 -21.96
CA THR A 74 30.35 11.62 -21.97
C THR A 74 30.84 11.38 -23.41
N SER A 75 29.91 11.06 -24.32
CA SER A 75 30.25 10.87 -25.74
C SER A 75 30.69 12.16 -26.43
N GLU A 76 30.01 13.28 -26.18
CA GLU A 76 30.38 14.59 -26.72
C GLU A 76 31.76 15.05 -26.20
N ARG A 77 32.07 14.79 -24.92
CA ARG A 77 33.41 15.03 -24.36
C ARG A 77 34.48 14.24 -25.08
N ALA A 78 34.28 12.95 -25.25
CA ALA A 78 35.25 12.10 -25.92
C ALA A 78 35.54 12.55 -27.37
N VAL A 79 34.50 12.99 -28.09
CA VAL A 79 34.62 13.52 -29.46
C VAL A 79 35.30 14.89 -29.47
N ALA A 80 34.99 15.76 -28.52
CA ALA A 80 35.59 17.08 -28.43
C ALA A 80 37.07 17.03 -28.06
N GLU A 81 37.46 16.14 -27.13
CA GLU A 81 38.86 15.88 -26.79
C GLU A 81 39.63 15.35 -28.00
N ALA A 82 39.01 14.46 -28.79
CA ALA A 82 39.65 13.91 -29.98
C ALA A 82 39.85 14.97 -31.09
N ASN A 83 38.99 15.98 -31.15
CA ASN A 83 39.02 17.04 -32.16
C ASN A 83 39.71 18.35 -31.67
N GLY A 84 40.14 18.43 -30.40
CA GLY A 84 40.78 19.64 -29.84
C GLY A 84 39.85 20.86 -29.70
N VAL A 85 38.52 20.65 -29.65
CA VAL A 85 37.50 21.69 -29.56
C VAL A 85 37.10 21.89 -28.09
N PRO A 86 37.15 23.13 -27.54
CA PRO A 86 36.68 23.39 -26.18
C PRO A 86 35.17 23.24 -26.09
N LEU A 87 34.69 22.36 -25.22
CA LEU A 87 33.26 22.19 -24.92
C LEU A 87 32.74 23.39 -24.11
N GLU A 88 31.64 24.00 -24.56
CA GLU A 88 30.84 24.88 -23.71
C GLU A 88 30.11 24.08 -22.61
N LEU A 89 30.85 23.73 -21.55
CA LEU A 89 30.35 22.97 -20.40
C LEU A 89 29.21 23.67 -19.63
N GLN A 90 29.02 24.97 -19.87
CA GLN A 90 28.10 25.81 -19.11
C GLN A 90 26.63 25.56 -19.44
N PHE A 91 26.29 25.34 -20.71
CA PHE A 91 24.91 25.05 -21.14
C PHE A 91 24.47 23.63 -20.76
N VAL A 92 25.35 22.72 -20.88
CA VAL A 92 25.15 21.29 -20.61
C VAL A 92 24.98 21.02 -19.11
N GLY A 93 25.74 21.71 -18.27
CA GLY A 93 25.58 21.65 -16.81
C GLY A 93 24.23 22.18 -16.34
N SER A 94 23.63 23.14 -17.02
CA SER A 94 22.34 23.73 -16.64
C SER A 94 21.17 22.75 -16.86
N VAL A 95 21.16 21.98 -17.94
CA VAL A 95 20.13 20.98 -18.24
C VAL A 95 20.19 19.84 -17.23
N LEU A 96 21.39 19.36 -16.94
CA LEU A 96 21.59 18.28 -15.95
C LEU A 96 21.19 18.73 -14.54
N LEU A 97 21.56 19.95 -14.15
CA LEU A 97 21.14 20.55 -12.89
C LEU A 97 19.61 20.68 -12.81
N GLY A 98 18.95 21.14 -13.88
CA GLY A 98 17.50 21.22 -13.95
C GLY A 98 16.82 19.87 -13.76
N LEU A 99 17.33 18.81 -14.39
CA LEU A 99 16.82 17.44 -14.24
C LEU A 99 17.04 16.90 -12.81
N LEU A 100 18.18 17.18 -12.20
CA LEU A 100 18.48 16.79 -10.82
C LEU A 100 17.57 17.50 -9.82
N ILE A 101 17.37 18.81 -9.98
CA ILE A 101 16.43 19.58 -9.16
C ILE A 101 15.00 19.05 -9.35
N GLY A 102 14.59 18.75 -10.59
CA GLY A 102 13.31 18.15 -10.90
C GLY A 102 13.11 16.80 -10.21
N LEU A 103 14.10 15.92 -10.25
CA LEU A 103 14.07 14.62 -9.55
C LEU A 103 14.00 14.80 -8.04
N PHE A 104 14.77 15.73 -7.49
CA PHE A 104 14.75 16.01 -6.04
C PHE A 104 13.37 16.53 -5.61
N THR A 105 12.83 17.49 -6.34
CA THR A 105 11.50 18.07 -6.09
C THR A 105 10.41 17.01 -6.19
N PHE A 106 10.45 16.17 -7.23
CA PHE A 106 9.52 15.06 -7.39
C PHE A 106 9.57 14.10 -6.20
N ARG A 107 10.77 13.70 -5.76
CA ARG A 107 10.93 12.84 -4.59
C ARG A 107 10.45 13.48 -3.28
N LEU A 108 10.66 14.79 -3.14
CA LEU A 108 10.20 15.54 -1.97
C LEU A 108 8.66 15.56 -1.92
N ILE A 109 8.01 15.92 -3.04
CA ILE A 109 6.55 15.93 -3.16
C ILE A 109 5.98 14.56 -2.84
N ASN A 110 6.56 13.51 -3.43
CA ASN A 110 6.12 12.15 -3.19
C ASN A 110 6.22 11.75 -1.70
N ARG A 111 7.32 12.08 -1.03
CA ARG A 111 7.47 11.84 0.41
C ARG A 111 6.40 12.56 1.24
N VAL A 112 6.11 13.81 0.91
CA VAL A 112 5.10 14.61 1.62
C VAL A 112 3.72 14.00 1.43
N VAL A 113 3.34 13.68 0.18
CA VAL A 113 2.05 13.06 -0.13
C VAL A 113 1.88 11.72 0.62
N THR A 114 2.85 10.83 0.52
CA THR A 114 2.81 9.53 1.21
C THR A 114 2.74 9.69 2.74
N ARG A 115 3.45 10.68 3.30
CA ARG A 115 3.44 10.94 4.74
C ARG A 115 2.08 11.42 5.24
N ILE A 116 1.47 12.38 4.53
CA ILE A 116 0.13 12.89 4.84
C ILE A 116 -0.90 11.78 4.72
N SER A 117 -0.86 11.02 3.63
CA SER A 117 -1.75 9.92 3.33
C SER A 117 -1.71 8.83 4.41
N ASN A 118 -0.51 8.40 4.81
CA ASN A 118 -0.34 7.43 5.90
C ASN A 118 -0.86 7.95 7.24
N SER A 119 -0.76 9.26 7.48
CA SER A 119 -1.32 9.88 8.70
C SER A 119 -2.84 9.86 8.68
N ILE A 120 -3.48 10.15 7.54
CA ILE A 120 -4.92 10.08 7.36
C ILE A 120 -5.42 8.64 7.57
N ILE A 121 -4.79 7.66 6.93
CA ILE A 121 -5.14 6.24 7.08
C ILE A 121 -5.03 5.80 8.54
N ARG A 122 -3.99 6.23 9.26
CA ARG A 122 -3.79 5.88 10.66
C ARG A 122 -4.90 6.47 11.56
N ILE A 123 -5.25 7.74 11.37
CA ILE A 123 -6.30 8.40 12.16
C ILE A 123 -7.67 7.75 11.85
N ALA A 124 -7.94 7.56 10.57
CA ALA A 124 -9.17 6.93 10.11
C ALA A 124 -9.25 5.45 10.57
N GLY A 125 -8.12 4.74 10.56
CA GLY A 125 -8.03 3.38 11.10
C GLY A 125 -8.42 3.28 12.57
N GLN A 126 -8.08 4.27 13.39
CA GLN A 126 -8.49 4.32 14.80
C GLN A 126 -10.00 4.44 14.97
N LYS A 127 -10.70 5.14 14.05
CA LYS A 127 -12.17 5.21 14.05
C LYS A 127 -12.78 3.83 13.78
N VAL A 128 -12.25 3.08 12.81
CA VAL A 128 -12.70 1.72 12.50
C VAL A 128 -12.50 0.80 13.71
N VAL A 129 -11.32 0.85 14.32
CA VAL A 129 -11.01 0.07 15.52
C VAL A 129 -12.00 0.38 16.65
N LYS A 130 -12.28 1.67 16.89
CA LYS A 130 -13.28 2.10 17.90
C LYS A 130 -14.64 1.51 17.59
N GLN A 131 -15.10 1.60 16.34
CA GLN A 131 -16.41 1.10 15.92
C GLN A 131 -16.52 -0.43 16.11
N VAL A 132 -15.49 -1.17 15.71
CA VAL A 132 -15.46 -2.63 15.91
C VAL A 132 -15.48 -3.00 17.39
N LYS A 133 -14.72 -2.28 18.23
CA LYS A 133 -14.76 -2.50 19.68
C LYS A 133 -16.13 -2.23 20.29
N ILE A 134 -16.83 -1.18 19.85
CA ILE A 134 -18.21 -0.91 20.26
C ILE A 134 -19.12 -2.06 19.88
N GLN A 135 -19.05 -2.56 18.63
CA GLN A 135 -19.84 -3.70 18.19
C GLN A 135 -19.56 -4.98 19.00
N ILE A 136 -18.30 -5.22 19.35
CA ILE A 136 -17.93 -6.34 20.24
C ILE A 136 -18.59 -6.16 21.61
N MET A 137 -18.52 -4.97 22.21
CA MET A 137 -19.13 -4.68 23.51
C MET A 137 -20.67 -4.81 23.47
N GLU A 138 -21.31 -4.31 22.43
CA GLU A 138 -22.77 -4.46 22.23
C GLU A 138 -23.14 -5.93 22.10
N LYS A 139 -22.40 -6.70 21.32
CA LYS A 139 -22.61 -8.14 21.20
C LYS A 139 -22.42 -8.86 22.53
N THR A 140 -21.42 -8.46 23.31
CA THR A 140 -21.17 -9.06 24.64
C THR A 140 -22.31 -8.78 25.60
N LYS A 141 -22.95 -7.59 25.54
CA LYS A 141 -24.13 -7.29 26.36
C LYS A 141 -25.37 -8.16 26.07
N THR A 142 -25.46 -8.69 24.86
CA THR A 142 -26.58 -9.57 24.45
C THR A 142 -26.36 -11.04 24.77
N LEU A 143 -25.18 -11.38 25.32
CA LEU A 143 -24.87 -12.75 25.74
C LEU A 143 -25.43 -13.03 27.13
N ASP A 144 -25.94 -14.26 27.32
CA ASP A 144 -26.43 -14.73 28.59
C ASP A 144 -25.29 -14.88 29.61
N LEU A 145 -25.60 -14.67 30.89
CA LEU A 145 -24.63 -14.79 32.00
C LEU A 145 -23.89 -16.16 31.99
N ALA A 146 -24.61 -17.20 31.61
CA ALA A 146 -24.03 -18.57 31.48
C ALA A 146 -22.88 -18.64 30.46
N SER A 147 -22.84 -17.73 29.49
CA SER A 147 -21.76 -17.68 28.50
C SER A 147 -20.45 -17.16 29.07
N PHE A 148 -20.51 -16.35 30.15
CA PHE A 148 -19.32 -15.81 30.82
C PHE A 148 -18.62 -16.84 31.69
N ASP A 149 -19.35 -17.89 32.12
CA ASP A 149 -18.79 -18.97 32.92
C ASP A 149 -18.14 -20.07 32.06
N MET A 150 -18.24 -19.96 30.72
CA MET A 150 -17.62 -20.93 29.82
C MET A 150 -16.10 -20.84 29.83
N PRO A 151 -15.37 -21.94 29.94
CA PRO A 151 -13.91 -21.96 29.79
C PRO A 151 -13.49 -21.39 28.43
N GLY A 152 -12.59 -20.44 28.44
CA GLY A 152 -12.07 -19.82 27.23
C GLY A 152 -12.91 -18.66 26.64
N PHE A 153 -14.02 -18.26 27.28
CA PHE A 153 -14.78 -17.06 26.83
C PHE A 153 -13.93 -15.80 26.86
N TYR A 154 -13.26 -15.56 27.97
CA TYR A 154 -12.37 -14.39 28.16
C TYR A 154 -11.21 -14.40 27.17
N GLU A 155 -10.62 -15.56 26.88
CA GLU A 155 -9.56 -15.70 25.89
C GLU A 155 -10.06 -15.35 24.48
N LYS A 156 -11.26 -15.83 24.12
CA LYS A 156 -11.88 -15.47 22.82
C LYS A 156 -12.21 -13.98 22.72
N LEU A 157 -12.70 -13.38 23.79
CA LEU A 157 -13.03 -11.96 23.87
C LEU A 157 -11.77 -11.11 23.76
N GLU A 158 -10.71 -11.47 24.46
CA GLU A 158 -9.42 -10.79 24.42
C GLU A 158 -8.80 -10.89 23.02
N ASN A 159 -8.81 -12.09 22.42
CA ASN A 159 -8.34 -12.31 21.07
C ASN A 159 -9.15 -11.49 20.05
N ALA A 160 -10.49 -11.44 20.17
CA ALA A 160 -11.34 -10.63 19.33
C ALA A 160 -11.00 -9.12 19.46
N ASN A 161 -10.83 -8.63 20.68
CA ASN A 161 -10.45 -7.24 20.93
C ASN A 161 -9.07 -6.89 20.38
N ARG A 162 -8.10 -7.79 20.51
CA ARG A 162 -6.74 -7.61 19.99
C ARG A 162 -6.72 -7.61 18.47
N GLU A 163 -7.45 -8.52 17.85
CA GLU A 163 -7.54 -8.63 16.39
C GLU A 163 -8.33 -7.50 15.75
N ALA A 164 -9.39 -7.04 16.40
CA ALA A 164 -10.16 -5.87 15.98
C ALA A 164 -9.30 -4.60 15.87
N GLY A 165 -8.18 -4.55 16.61
CA GLY A 165 -7.32 -3.38 16.69
C GLY A 165 -6.52 -3.07 15.42
N SER A 166 -6.18 -4.08 14.60
CA SER A 166 -5.26 -3.88 13.48
C SER A 166 -5.64 -4.63 12.20
N ARG A 167 -6.23 -5.82 12.31
CA ARG A 167 -6.48 -6.68 11.14
C ARG A 167 -7.32 -6.04 10.02
N PRO A 168 -8.43 -5.32 10.29
CA PRO A 168 -9.23 -4.75 9.21
C PRO A 168 -8.44 -3.79 8.33
N ILE A 169 -7.67 -2.89 8.94
CA ILE A 169 -6.89 -1.90 8.22
C ILE A 169 -5.71 -2.54 7.49
N GLN A 170 -5.01 -3.49 8.12
CA GLN A 170 -3.91 -4.22 7.48
C GLN A 170 -4.37 -5.01 6.26
N THR A 171 -5.53 -5.66 6.32
CA THR A 171 -6.10 -6.39 5.18
C THR A 171 -6.40 -5.45 4.01
N LEU A 172 -6.98 -4.28 4.29
CA LEU A 172 -7.24 -3.27 3.26
C LEU A 172 -5.94 -2.72 2.67
N GLN A 173 -4.97 -2.38 3.51
CA GLN A 173 -3.67 -1.89 3.04
C GLN A 173 -2.96 -2.92 2.17
N ALA A 174 -2.97 -4.19 2.55
CA ALA A 174 -2.39 -5.28 1.75
C ALA A 174 -3.09 -5.39 0.38
N THR A 175 -4.42 -5.30 0.35
CA THR A 175 -5.19 -5.35 -0.91
C THR A 175 -4.86 -4.18 -1.82
N PHE A 176 -4.83 -2.96 -1.30
CA PHE A 176 -4.47 -1.78 -2.08
C PHE A 176 -3.00 -1.76 -2.51
N SER A 177 -2.10 -2.34 -1.71
CA SER A 177 -0.70 -2.54 -2.10
C SER A 177 -0.55 -3.49 -3.29
N ILE A 178 -1.37 -4.55 -3.38
CA ILE A 178 -1.40 -5.42 -4.56
C ILE A 178 -1.84 -4.63 -5.80
N VAL A 179 -2.87 -3.79 -5.68
CA VAL A 179 -3.32 -2.92 -6.79
C VAL A 179 -2.20 -1.97 -7.23
N SER A 180 -1.51 -1.33 -6.30
CA SER A 180 -0.36 -0.47 -6.57
C SER A 180 0.75 -1.21 -7.33
N THR A 181 1.08 -2.42 -6.90
CA THR A 181 2.10 -3.26 -7.53
C THR A 181 1.73 -3.69 -8.95
N LEU A 182 0.43 -3.90 -9.23
CA LEU A 182 -0.05 -4.24 -10.58
C LEU A 182 0.02 -3.06 -11.55
N ILE A 183 -0.03 -1.83 -11.04
CA ILE A 183 0.08 -0.59 -11.83
C ILE A 183 1.56 -0.25 -12.11
N SER A 184 2.46 -0.54 -11.17
CA SER A 184 3.90 -0.24 -11.22
C SER A 184 4.66 -1.14 -12.18
#